data_39bf2284f05eb2e4c7ab5ec52dc20642
#
_entry.id   39bf2284f05eb2e4c7ab5ec52dc20642
#
_cell.length_a   1.000
_cell.length_b   1.000
_cell.length_c   1.000
_cell.angle_alpha   90.00
_cell.angle_beta   90.00
_cell.angle_gamma   90.00
#
_symmetry.space_group_name_H-M   'P 1'
#
loop_
_entity.id
_entity.type
_entity.pdbx_description
1 polymer ?
#
loop_
_entity_poly.entity_id
_entity_poly.type
_entity_poly.pdbx_seq_one_letter_code
_entity_poly.pdbx_strand_id
1 'polypeptide(L)'
;MKNSSNIKTTKTNVHSNRFQVGRVLQVIVALVFLIFLGRTLYISISKTVAGENLSTRTAALYKRNQVLKATRGTIYDRNGFTIAEDSHVYTVYAILDHSSINYKNKPEYVVDKDKTAEKLATVLPLSKEQILKYLNPKTKAFQVQFGSGGSNLTIEQKKKIEQMKLPGIKFIEAPSRLYVNGVFASHIVGLAQPIYNKKTKSTDLVGTMGIEAYYDKYLAGKDGFKESSVDASEYQLPNGTNAYRAAKNGDDIYLTLDSQLQNYMENLLTRVQNKYQSKALTAVVEDLRTGKVLAASQRPTFDSQTKKGLTSSYTDLLTQSTFEPGSVFKILSFAAAINSGHYNPNELYKSGSLTVNGSTIHDWNVTGWGSIPLYEAFPRSSNVGLSILEQKMGATTWRSYLNKFGITKKTGITLPGEQAGMIAFKSKLDQAVTSFGQGVNVNVWQMMQAYSILANKGQMVKPQLVEKIVSPSGKVIQNYKVQKVGKKVVSESTVKTVLQGMQDVVNKQYGTGTTYKIAGKSIAVKTGTAQIAGPNAVSYTHL
;
A
#
# COMPACT_ATOMS: atom_id res chain seq x y z
N MET A 1 65.42 -83.09 75.84
CA MET A 1 64.24 -82.42 76.38
C MET A 1 63.58 -81.60 75.25
N LYS A 2 62.45 -82.01 74.79
CA LYS A 2 61.75 -81.47 73.64
C LYS A 2 60.75 -80.40 74.07
N ASN A 3 60.80 -79.21 73.51
CA ASN A 3 59.73 -78.29 73.64
C ASN A 3 59.12 -78.08 72.23
N SER A 4 57.91 -78.57 72.07
CA SER A 4 57.10 -78.36 70.84
C SER A 4 56.25 -77.10 71.02
N SER A 5 56.45 -76.14 70.19
CA SER A 5 55.62 -74.91 70.08
C SER A 5 54.42 -75.21 69.19
N ASN A 6 53.21 -75.11 69.72
CA ASN A 6 51.95 -75.17 69.00
C ASN A 6 51.70 -73.88 68.28
N ILE A 7 51.71 -73.87 66.94
CA ILE A 7 51.24 -72.78 66.10
C ILE A 7 49.73 -72.99 65.86
N LYS A 8 48.90 -72.14 66.46
CA LYS A 8 47.46 -72.05 66.14
C LYS A 8 47.28 -71.34 64.81
N THR A 9 46.94 -72.03 63.78
CA THR A 9 46.48 -71.48 62.50
C THR A 9 45.05 -71.01 62.66
N THR A 10 44.81 -69.67 62.63
CA THR A 10 43.51 -69.05 62.51
C THR A 10 43.04 -69.19 61.07
N LYS A 11 42.12 -70.10 60.76
CA LYS A 11 41.39 -70.15 59.50
C LYS A 11 40.45 -68.97 59.47
N THR A 12 40.81 -67.91 58.76
CA THR A 12 39.94 -66.82 58.44
C THR A 12 38.83 -67.32 57.50
N ASN A 13 37.56 -67.11 57.88
CA ASN A 13 36.35 -67.48 57.11
C ASN A 13 36.17 -66.59 55.88
N VAL A 14 37.01 -66.74 54.89
CA VAL A 14 36.95 -65.94 53.61
C VAL A 14 35.68 -66.28 52.80
N HIS A 15 35.11 -67.49 52.98
CA HIS A 15 33.88 -67.89 52.27
C HIS A 15 32.61 -67.20 52.78
N SER A 16 32.50 -66.93 54.09
CA SER A 16 31.33 -66.29 54.70
C SER A 16 31.19 -64.84 54.27
N ASN A 17 32.30 -64.10 54.17
CA ASN A 17 32.28 -62.67 53.70
C ASN A 17 31.91 -62.53 52.24
N ARG A 18 32.32 -63.43 51.38
CA ARG A 18 31.95 -63.42 49.96
C ARG A 18 30.45 -63.63 49.73
N PHE A 19 29.83 -64.53 50.50
CA PHE A 19 28.37 -64.74 50.44
C PHE A 19 27.58 -63.55 50.99
N GLN A 20 28.05 -62.89 52.04
CA GLN A 20 27.42 -61.73 52.62
C GLN A 20 27.55 -60.54 51.67
N VAL A 21 28.71 -60.26 51.07
CA VAL A 21 28.91 -59.21 50.06
C VAL A 21 28.06 -59.49 48.81
N GLY A 22 27.96 -60.77 48.37
CA GLY A 22 27.10 -61.16 47.26
C GLY A 22 25.61 -60.88 47.53
N ARG A 23 25.11 -61.20 48.75
CA ARG A 23 23.74 -60.89 49.18
C ARG A 23 23.48 -59.37 49.25
N VAL A 24 24.41 -58.59 49.80
CA VAL A 24 24.30 -57.12 49.85
C VAL A 24 24.26 -56.54 48.44
N LEU A 25 25.09 -57.00 47.50
CA LEU A 25 25.09 -56.56 46.11
C LEU A 25 23.76 -56.91 45.42
N GLN A 26 23.23 -58.12 45.65
CA GLN A 26 21.90 -58.50 45.11
C GLN A 26 20.79 -57.63 45.65
N VAL A 27 20.79 -57.26 46.93
CA VAL A 27 19.82 -56.37 47.54
C VAL A 27 19.93 -54.94 46.91
N ILE A 28 21.16 -54.43 46.72
CA ILE A 28 21.40 -53.15 46.10
C ILE A 28 20.88 -53.15 44.64
N VAL A 29 21.19 -54.19 43.86
CA VAL A 29 20.70 -54.34 42.49
C VAL A 29 19.17 -54.41 42.42
N ALA A 30 18.55 -55.19 43.32
CA ALA A 30 17.10 -55.30 43.44
C ALA A 30 16.46 -53.97 43.82
N LEU A 31 17.08 -53.20 44.73
CA LEU A 31 16.62 -51.88 45.14
C LEU A 31 16.71 -50.84 43.96
N VAL A 32 17.84 -50.85 43.27
CA VAL A 32 18.02 -50.02 42.03
C VAL A 32 17.00 -50.41 40.99
N PHE A 33 16.76 -51.71 40.77
CA PHE A 33 15.76 -52.18 39.83
C PHE A 33 14.35 -51.75 40.23
N LEU A 34 13.97 -51.80 41.49
CA LEU A 34 12.68 -51.31 41.99
C LEU A 34 12.52 -49.80 41.82
N ILE A 35 13.59 -49.03 42.03
CA ILE A 35 13.57 -47.57 41.78
C ILE A 35 13.35 -47.29 40.30
N PHE A 36 14.04 -48.00 39.40
CA PHE A 36 13.82 -47.87 37.95
C PHE A 36 12.41 -48.29 37.54
N LEU A 37 11.91 -49.41 38.09
CA LEU A 37 10.54 -49.87 37.83
C LEU A 37 9.50 -48.85 38.31
N GLY A 38 9.66 -48.35 39.54
CA GLY A 38 8.80 -47.31 40.11
C GLY A 38 8.82 -46.00 39.27
N ARG A 39 10.01 -45.60 38.84
CA ARG A 39 10.14 -44.42 37.97
C ARG A 39 9.50 -44.64 36.60
N THR A 40 9.68 -45.81 36.00
CA THR A 40 9.08 -46.14 34.70
C THR A 40 7.55 -46.18 34.79
N LEU A 41 7.00 -46.80 35.86
CA LEU A 41 5.56 -46.79 36.15
C LEU A 41 5.03 -45.36 36.39
N TYR A 42 5.77 -44.57 37.17
CA TYR A 42 5.41 -43.16 37.39
C TYR A 42 5.34 -42.39 36.09
N ILE A 43 6.34 -42.50 35.22
CA ILE A 43 6.37 -41.83 33.91
C ILE A 43 5.23 -42.32 33.00
N SER A 44 4.94 -43.62 33.02
CA SER A 44 3.86 -44.24 32.23
C SER A 44 2.47 -43.76 32.66
N ILE A 45 2.25 -43.54 33.96
CA ILE A 45 0.96 -43.08 34.51
C ILE A 45 0.84 -41.55 34.40
N SER A 46 1.86 -40.82 34.87
CA SER A 46 1.85 -39.35 34.90
C SER A 46 2.01 -38.71 33.51
N LYS A 47 2.60 -39.45 32.56
CA LYS A 47 2.95 -38.96 31.20
C LYS A 47 3.76 -37.66 31.22
N THR A 48 4.46 -37.36 32.33
CA THR A 48 5.28 -36.15 32.49
C THR A 48 6.71 -36.50 32.89
N VAL A 49 7.69 -35.83 32.27
CA VAL A 49 9.12 -35.92 32.64
C VAL A 49 9.66 -34.49 32.74
N ALA A 50 10.30 -34.18 33.88
CA ALA A 50 10.87 -32.86 34.15
C ALA A 50 9.90 -31.69 33.92
N GLY A 51 8.60 -31.86 34.25
CA GLY A 51 7.58 -30.84 34.09
C GLY A 51 6.96 -30.75 32.70
N GLU A 52 7.46 -31.48 31.70
CA GLU A 52 6.90 -31.52 30.36
C GLU A 52 6.00 -32.74 30.14
N ASN A 53 4.83 -32.53 29.51
CA ASN A 53 3.89 -33.60 29.18
C ASN A 53 4.36 -34.33 27.91
N LEU A 54 4.76 -35.61 28.09
CA LEU A 54 5.28 -36.45 27.00
C LEU A 54 4.24 -36.70 25.89
N SER A 55 2.96 -36.82 26.22
CA SER A 55 1.92 -37.05 25.21
C SER A 55 1.73 -35.84 24.31
N THR A 56 1.82 -34.63 24.86
CA THR A 56 1.77 -33.39 24.07
C THR A 56 3.01 -33.23 23.19
N ARG A 57 4.18 -33.56 23.72
CA ARG A 57 5.45 -33.50 22.99
C ARG A 57 5.52 -34.56 21.89
N THR A 58 5.08 -35.76 22.16
CA THR A 58 4.98 -36.85 21.18
C THR A 58 3.94 -36.49 20.08
N ALA A 59 2.76 -36.00 20.50
CA ALA A 59 1.77 -35.52 19.54
C ALA A 59 2.28 -34.39 18.63
N ALA A 60 3.10 -33.47 19.18
CA ALA A 60 3.74 -32.42 18.41
C ALA A 60 4.78 -32.94 17.39
N LEU A 61 5.51 -34.01 17.74
CA LEU A 61 6.48 -34.66 16.83
C LEU A 61 5.80 -35.41 15.68
N TYR A 62 4.59 -35.96 15.92
CA TYR A 62 3.86 -36.74 14.94
C TYR A 62 2.75 -35.94 14.22
N LYS A 63 2.60 -34.64 14.52
CA LYS A 63 1.64 -33.76 13.84
C LYS A 63 2.37 -32.81 12.88
N ARG A 64 2.06 -32.93 11.61
CA ARG A 64 2.51 -32.00 10.59
C ARG A 64 1.39 -31.03 10.27
N ASN A 65 1.61 -29.76 10.58
CA ASN A 65 0.70 -28.66 10.22
C ASN A 65 1.19 -27.98 8.95
N GLN A 66 0.43 -28.11 7.87
CA GLN A 66 0.68 -27.41 6.62
C GLN A 66 -0.33 -26.27 6.48
N VAL A 67 0.17 -25.05 6.35
CA VAL A 67 -0.66 -23.89 6.00
C VAL A 67 -0.96 -23.95 4.50
N LEU A 68 -2.23 -23.91 4.14
CA LEU A 68 -2.70 -23.79 2.76
C LEU A 68 -2.91 -22.31 2.49
N LYS A 69 -1.99 -21.68 1.77
CA LYS A 69 -2.03 -20.26 1.50
C LYS A 69 -3.24 -19.88 0.64
N ALA A 70 -3.91 -18.80 1.02
CA ALA A 70 -4.91 -18.17 0.18
C ALA A 70 -4.23 -17.32 -0.90
N THR A 71 -4.76 -17.34 -2.10
CA THR A 71 -4.35 -16.45 -3.19
C THR A 71 -4.94 -15.07 -2.94
N ARG A 72 -4.12 -14.02 -3.05
CA ARG A 72 -4.59 -12.64 -2.93
C ARG A 72 -5.41 -12.25 -4.15
N GLY A 73 -6.58 -11.62 -3.94
CA GLY A 73 -7.48 -11.18 -5.01
C GLY A 73 -6.80 -10.22 -6.00
N THR A 74 -7.26 -10.20 -7.23
CA THR A 74 -6.73 -9.37 -8.32
C THR A 74 -7.37 -7.99 -8.31
N ILE A 75 -6.60 -6.97 -8.68
CA ILE A 75 -7.10 -5.62 -8.93
C ILE A 75 -7.17 -5.42 -10.44
N TYR A 76 -8.35 -5.08 -10.91
CA TYR A 76 -8.65 -4.82 -12.31
C TYR A 76 -8.97 -3.34 -12.55
N ASP A 77 -8.76 -2.88 -13.77
CA ASP A 77 -9.32 -1.62 -14.25
C ASP A 77 -10.83 -1.77 -14.53
N ARG A 78 -11.48 -0.68 -14.97
CA ARG A 78 -12.92 -0.68 -15.31
C ARG A 78 -13.31 -1.63 -16.44
N ASN A 79 -12.36 -1.99 -17.31
CA ASN A 79 -12.54 -2.83 -18.49
C ASN A 79 -12.16 -4.30 -18.24
N GLY A 80 -11.66 -4.62 -17.04
CA GLY A 80 -11.22 -5.96 -16.67
C GLY A 80 -9.75 -6.26 -17.00
N PHE A 81 -8.93 -5.26 -17.35
CA PHE A 81 -7.49 -5.42 -17.49
C PHE A 81 -6.83 -5.53 -16.12
N THR A 82 -5.93 -6.49 -15.97
CA THR A 82 -5.19 -6.70 -14.72
C THR A 82 -4.25 -5.53 -14.44
N ILE A 83 -4.34 -4.98 -13.22
CA ILE A 83 -3.44 -3.96 -12.69
C ILE A 83 -2.45 -4.58 -11.71
N ALA A 84 -2.95 -5.40 -10.78
CA ALA A 84 -2.14 -6.12 -9.80
C ALA A 84 -2.72 -7.50 -9.52
N GLU A 85 -1.86 -8.52 -9.54
CA GLU A 85 -2.26 -9.90 -9.28
C GLU A 85 -1.29 -10.62 -8.34
N ASP A 86 -1.75 -11.73 -7.78
CA ASP A 86 -0.93 -12.59 -6.93
C ASP A 86 0.18 -13.24 -7.75
N SER A 87 1.36 -13.35 -7.16
CA SER A 87 2.54 -13.90 -7.81
C SER A 87 3.48 -14.53 -6.80
N HIS A 88 4.54 -15.15 -7.30
CA HIS A 88 5.58 -15.75 -6.50
C HIS A 88 6.95 -15.30 -6.98
N VAL A 89 7.85 -15.09 -6.03
CA VAL A 89 9.27 -14.85 -6.30
C VAL A 89 10.10 -15.93 -5.64
N TYR A 90 11.29 -16.14 -6.15
CA TYR A 90 12.17 -17.21 -5.71
C TYR A 90 13.48 -16.61 -5.19
N THR A 91 13.98 -17.19 -4.09
CA THR A 91 15.34 -16.92 -3.60
C THR A 91 16.17 -18.17 -3.83
N VAL A 92 17.23 -18.05 -4.63
CA VAL A 92 18.17 -19.14 -4.86
C VAL A 92 19.14 -19.27 -3.68
N TYR A 93 19.39 -20.50 -3.26
CA TYR A 93 20.39 -20.82 -2.25
C TYR A 93 21.22 -22.05 -2.66
N ALA A 94 22.40 -22.18 -2.07
CA ALA A 94 23.32 -23.26 -2.34
C ALA A 94 23.54 -24.06 -1.04
N ILE A 95 23.38 -25.39 -1.12
CA ILE A 95 23.75 -26.32 -0.04
C ILE A 95 25.25 -26.59 -0.17
N LEU A 96 26.00 -26.40 0.91
CA LEU A 96 27.45 -26.58 0.95
C LEU A 96 27.88 -27.79 1.78
N ASP A 97 26.96 -28.36 2.58
CA ASP A 97 27.24 -29.51 3.43
C ASP A 97 27.33 -30.81 2.61
N HIS A 98 28.50 -31.41 2.58
CA HIS A 98 28.80 -32.64 1.85
C HIS A 98 28.05 -33.88 2.36
N SER A 99 27.44 -33.82 3.55
CA SER A 99 26.56 -34.89 4.06
C SER A 99 25.20 -34.94 3.35
N SER A 100 24.84 -33.88 2.57
CA SER A 100 23.59 -33.79 1.84
C SER A 100 23.67 -34.66 0.56
N ILE A 101 23.18 -35.89 0.67
CA ILE A 101 23.05 -36.85 -0.44
C ILE A 101 21.59 -37.31 -0.55
N ASN A 102 21.13 -37.61 -1.77
CA ASN A 102 19.80 -38.17 -1.96
C ASN A 102 19.78 -39.71 -1.76
N TYR A 103 18.60 -40.32 -1.81
CA TYR A 103 18.40 -41.78 -1.65
C TYR A 103 19.11 -42.64 -2.70
N LYS A 104 19.62 -42.01 -3.82
CA LYS A 104 20.43 -42.65 -4.86
C LYS A 104 21.93 -42.39 -4.71
N ASN A 105 22.36 -41.94 -3.52
CA ASN A 105 23.75 -41.54 -3.23
C ASN A 105 24.34 -40.46 -4.16
N LYS A 106 23.47 -39.61 -4.76
CA LYS A 106 23.92 -38.47 -5.56
C LYS A 106 24.04 -37.21 -4.69
N PRO A 107 25.09 -36.38 -4.95
CA PRO A 107 25.27 -35.14 -4.21
C PRO A 107 24.05 -34.19 -4.33
N GLU A 108 23.54 -33.70 -3.21
CA GLU A 108 22.59 -32.59 -3.11
C GLU A 108 23.26 -31.32 -2.55
N TYR A 109 24.59 -31.22 -2.72
CA TYR A 109 25.40 -30.07 -2.37
C TYR A 109 26.19 -29.58 -3.61
N VAL A 110 26.72 -28.36 -3.55
CA VAL A 110 27.53 -27.78 -4.64
C VAL A 110 28.86 -28.54 -4.75
N VAL A 111 29.00 -29.32 -5.80
CA VAL A 111 30.22 -30.15 -6.07
C VAL A 111 31.32 -29.29 -6.68
N ASP A 112 31.00 -28.51 -7.71
CA ASP A 112 31.93 -27.64 -8.43
C ASP A 112 31.51 -26.18 -8.27
N LYS A 113 32.23 -25.47 -7.41
CA LYS A 113 31.92 -24.08 -7.08
C LYS A 113 32.20 -23.13 -8.23
N ASP A 114 33.27 -23.34 -8.97
CA ASP A 114 33.66 -22.48 -10.10
C ASP A 114 32.66 -22.56 -11.24
N LYS A 115 32.32 -23.77 -11.67
CA LYS A 115 31.31 -24.02 -12.69
C LYS A 115 29.91 -23.52 -12.25
N THR A 116 29.57 -23.70 -10.98
CA THR A 116 28.30 -23.23 -10.44
C THR A 116 28.24 -21.68 -10.46
N ALA A 117 29.33 -21.02 -10.06
CA ALA A 117 29.41 -19.56 -10.05
C ALA A 117 29.34 -18.98 -11.48
N GLU A 118 30.09 -19.59 -12.42
CA GLU A 118 30.08 -19.17 -13.81
C GLU A 118 28.68 -19.26 -14.43
N LYS A 119 27.99 -20.40 -14.23
CA LYS A 119 26.63 -20.58 -14.73
C LYS A 119 25.60 -19.67 -14.06
N LEU A 120 25.63 -19.50 -12.75
CA LEU A 120 24.71 -18.60 -12.05
C LEU A 120 24.92 -17.13 -12.46
N ALA A 121 26.14 -16.69 -12.74
CA ALA A 121 26.43 -15.34 -13.20
C ALA A 121 25.78 -14.99 -14.55
N THR A 122 25.35 -15.99 -15.34
CA THR A 122 24.60 -15.74 -16.60
C THR A 122 23.15 -15.33 -16.38
N VAL A 123 22.60 -15.56 -15.16
CA VAL A 123 21.20 -15.30 -14.84
C VAL A 123 21.03 -14.31 -13.67
N LEU A 124 21.92 -14.39 -12.68
CA LEU A 124 21.89 -13.51 -11.52
C LEU A 124 22.61 -12.20 -11.83
N PRO A 125 22.19 -11.07 -11.27
CA PRO A 125 22.87 -9.77 -11.38
C PRO A 125 24.10 -9.72 -10.44
N LEU A 126 24.95 -10.75 -10.50
CA LEU A 126 26.15 -10.93 -9.69
C LEU A 126 27.30 -11.40 -10.57
N SER A 127 28.52 -10.92 -10.31
CA SER A 127 29.70 -11.45 -10.99
C SER A 127 30.06 -12.84 -10.47
N LYS A 128 30.85 -13.59 -11.26
CA LYS A 128 31.37 -14.90 -10.86
C LYS A 128 32.11 -14.83 -9.51
N GLU A 129 32.92 -13.81 -9.33
CA GLU A 129 33.72 -13.57 -8.10
C GLU A 129 32.83 -13.31 -6.89
N GLN A 130 31.75 -12.55 -7.06
CA GLN A 130 30.76 -12.30 -6.00
C GLN A 130 30.04 -13.59 -5.60
N ILE A 131 29.65 -14.42 -6.56
CA ILE A 131 29.02 -15.71 -6.29
C ILE A 131 30.00 -16.66 -5.60
N LEU A 132 31.26 -16.73 -6.04
CA LEU A 132 32.31 -17.55 -5.40
C LEU A 132 32.54 -17.13 -3.95
N LYS A 133 32.48 -15.85 -3.64
CA LYS A 133 32.56 -15.35 -2.26
C LYS A 133 31.47 -15.92 -1.36
N TYR A 134 30.22 -16.02 -1.86
CA TYR A 134 29.13 -16.67 -1.12
C TYR A 134 29.34 -18.18 -1.01
N LEU A 135 29.83 -18.86 -2.04
CA LEU A 135 30.10 -20.30 -2.02
C LEU A 135 31.31 -20.69 -1.16
N ASN A 136 32.14 -19.72 -0.75
CA ASN A 136 33.30 -19.90 0.14
C ASN A 136 33.16 -19.03 1.41
N PRO A 137 32.18 -19.29 2.27
CA PRO A 137 31.99 -18.53 3.48
C PRO A 137 33.19 -18.75 4.45
N LYS A 138 33.52 -17.72 5.25
CA LYS A 138 34.63 -17.77 6.22
C LYS A 138 34.39 -18.80 7.35
N THR A 139 33.14 -19.10 7.65
CA THR A 139 32.73 -20.08 8.66
C THR A 139 31.98 -21.21 7.99
N LYS A 140 32.08 -22.43 8.55
CA LYS A 140 31.35 -23.61 8.01
C LYS A 140 29.85 -23.32 8.05
N ALA A 141 29.20 -23.38 6.89
CA ALA A 141 27.77 -23.16 6.73
C ALA A 141 27.14 -24.37 6.03
N PHE A 142 25.97 -24.79 6.48
CA PHE A 142 25.18 -25.82 5.83
C PHE A 142 24.71 -25.36 4.45
N GLN A 143 24.21 -24.15 4.37
CA GLN A 143 23.74 -23.52 3.14
C GLN A 143 24.04 -22.02 3.12
N VAL A 144 24.05 -21.41 1.94
CA VAL A 144 24.24 -19.97 1.73
C VAL A 144 23.22 -19.42 0.74
N GLN A 145 22.80 -18.16 0.95
CA GLN A 145 22.03 -17.37 -0.02
C GLN A 145 22.95 -16.34 -0.68
N PHE A 146 22.56 -15.86 -1.86
CA PHE A 146 23.39 -14.94 -2.66
C PHE A 146 23.00 -13.45 -2.47
N GLY A 147 22.49 -13.11 -1.29
CA GLY A 147 22.09 -11.75 -0.95
C GLY A 147 20.96 -11.23 -1.84
N SER A 148 20.94 -9.92 -2.08
CA SER A 148 19.92 -9.29 -2.92
C SER A 148 19.95 -9.76 -4.38
N GLY A 149 21.11 -10.15 -4.91
CA GLY A 149 21.24 -10.65 -6.28
C GLY A 149 20.69 -12.06 -6.49
N GLY A 150 20.52 -12.85 -5.41
CA GLY A 150 19.88 -14.17 -5.47
C GLY A 150 18.43 -14.18 -5.02
N SER A 151 17.83 -13.03 -4.72
CA SER A 151 16.47 -12.88 -4.20
C SER A 151 15.54 -12.28 -5.26
N ASN A 152 14.23 -12.45 -5.06
CA ASN A 152 13.16 -11.91 -5.92
C ASN A 152 13.29 -12.36 -7.39
N LEU A 153 13.77 -13.57 -7.63
CA LEU A 153 13.88 -14.14 -8.97
C LEU A 153 12.51 -14.44 -9.55
N THR A 154 12.34 -14.18 -10.84
CA THR A 154 11.12 -14.54 -11.57
C THR A 154 11.06 -16.04 -11.83
N ILE A 155 9.90 -16.54 -12.23
CA ILE A 155 9.72 -17.95 -12.62
C ILE A 155 10.60 -18.33 -13.83
N GLU A 156 10.82 -17.38 -14.76
CA GLU A 156 11.69 -17.59 -15.92
C GLU A 156 13.16 -17.74 -15.49
N GLN A 157 13.62 -16.89 -14.57
CA GLN A 157 14.98 -16.99 -14.02
C GLN A 157 15.18 -18.31 -13.26
N LYS A 158 14.20 -18.68 -12.42
CA LYS A 158 14.21 -19.98 -11.73
C LYS A 158 14.31 -21.13 -12.73
N LYS A 159 13.44 -21.17 -13.75
CA LYS A 159 13.45 -22.21 -14.79
C LYS A 159 14.79 -22.28 -15.53
N LYS A 160 15.39 -21.13 -15.87
CA LYS A 160 16.73 -21.09 -16.49
C LYS A 160 17.79 -21.73 -15.61
N ILE A 161 17.79 -21.42 -14.29
CA ILE A 161 18.74 -22.01 -13.35
C ILE A 161 18.48 -23.52 -13.17
N GLU A 162 17.21 -23.97 -13.07
CA GLU A 162 16.85 -25.39 -12.96
C GLU A 162 17.31 -26.20 -14.17
N GLN A 163 17.22 -25.64 -15.38
CA GLN A 163 17.69 -26.25 -16.62
C GLN A 163 19.21 -26.51 -16.63
N MET A 164 19.99 -25.75 -15.85
CA MET A 164 21.44 -25.94 -15.73
C MET A 164 21.80 -27.18 -14.92
N LYS A 165 20.85 -27.79 -14.21
CA LYS A 165 21.00 -29.04 -13.42
C LYS A 165 22.19 -28.98 -12.45
N LEU A 166 22.37 -27.86 -11.76
CA LEU A 166 23.45 -27.63 -10.81
C LEU A 166 23.16 -28.35 -9.47
N PRO A 167 24.02 -29.32 -9.06
CA PRO A 167 23.83 -29.98 -7.77
C PRO A 167 23.89 -28.98 -6.62
N GLY A 168 23.03 -29.15 -5.60
CA GLY A 168 23.01 -28.31 -4.40
C GLY A 168 22.37 -26.94 -4.58
N ILE A 169 21.94 -26.55 -5.77
CA ILE A 169 21.18 -25.32 -5.98
C ILE A 169 19.70 -25.61 -5.79
N LYS A 170 19.07 -24.86 -4.89
CA LYS A 170 17.67 -25.01 -4.51
C LYS A 170 17.02 -23.62 -4.45
N PHE A 171 15.69 -23.57 -4.30
CA PHE A 171 14.91 -22.34 -4.25
C PHE A 171 13.98 -22.29 -3.03
N ILE A 172 13.86 -21.13 -2.45
CA ILE A 172 12.81 -20.79 -1.48
C ILE A 172 11.79 -19.94 -2.25
N GLU A 173 10.55 -20.38 -2.23
CA GLU A 173 9.43 -19.65 -2.80
C GLU A 173 8.84 -18.71 -1.75
N ALA A 174 8.52 -17.47 -2.16
CA ALA A 174 7.89 -16.47 -1.32
C ALA A 174 6.72 -15.80 -2.07
N PRO A 175 5.64 -15.49 -1.37
CA PRO A 175 4.52 -14.74 -1.97
C PRO A 175 4.99 -13.36 -2.41
N SER A 176 4.51 -12.93 -3.56
CA SER A 176 4.80 -11.62 -4.15
C SER A 176 3.55 -11.05 -4.80
N ARG A 177 3.63 -9.79 -5.21
CA ARG A 177 2.60 -9.10 -5.95
C ARG A 177 3.15 -8.65 -7.29
N LEU A 178 2.48 -8.99 -8.38
CA LEU A 178 2.84 -8.54 -9.72
C LEU A 178 2.04 -7.29 -10.07
N TYR A 179 2.72 -6.19 -10.35
CA TYR A 179 2.16 -4.94 -10.88
C TYR A 179 2.54 -4.83 -12.34
N VAL A 180 1.56 -5.03 -13.23
CA VAL A 180 1.83 -5.29 -14.67
C VAL A 180 2.38 -4.07 -15.41
N ASN A 181 2.10 -2.84 -14.94
CA ASN A 181 2.36 -1.62 -15.69
C ASN A 181 3.46 -0.71 -15.09
N GLY A 182 4.27 -1.22 -14.16
CA GLY A 182 5.34 -0.44 -13.51
C GLY A 182 4.82 0.82 -12.80
N VAL A 183 5.11 2.00 -13.36
CA VAL A 183 4.54 3.28 -12.88
C VAL A 183 3.13 3.43 -13.43
N PHE A 184 2.14 3.06 -12.65
CA PHE A 184 0.73 3.12 -13.03
C PHE A 184 -0.13 3.43 -11.80
N ALA A 185 -0.59 4.67 -11.66
CA ALA A 185 -1.40 5.09 -10.52
C ALA A 185 -0.85 4.58 -9.17
N SER A 186 0.49 4.61 -9.01
CA SER A 186 1.18 3.85 -7.96
C SER A 186 0.70 4.18 -6.54
N HIS A 187 0.34 5.44 -6.25
CA HIS A 187 -0.20 5.85 -4.95
C HIS A 187 -1.67 5.45 -4.77
N ILE A 188 -2.44 5.38 -5.86
CA ILE A 188 -3.84 4.94 -5.85
C ILE A 188 -3.92 3.43 -5.65
N VAL A 189 -3.25 2.67 -6.52
CA VAL A 189 -3.19 1.20 -6.41
C VAL A 189 -2.49 0.81 -5.10
N GLY A 190 -1.36 1.44 -4.82
CA GLY A 190 -0.58 1.19 -3.63
C GLY A 190 0.32 -0.02 -3.73
N LEU A 191 0.64 -0.59 -2.57
CA LEU A 191 1.56 -1.72 -2.44
C LEU A 191 1.05 -2.75 -1.45
N ALA A 192 1.19 -4.03 -1.81
CA ALA A 192 1.20 -5.16 -0.89
C ALA A 192 2.64 -5.67 -0.73
N GLN A 193 3.05 -5.94 0.51
CA GLN A 193 4.40 -6.36 0.83
C GLN A 193 4.41 -7.64 1.68
N PRO A 194 5.41 -8.52 1.51
CA PRO A 194 5.56 -9.70 2.35
C PRO A 194 5.96 -9.27 3.76
N ILE A 195 5.15 -9.61 4.75
CA ILE A 195 5.37 -9.34 6.18
C ILE A 195 5.38 -10.66 6.94
N TYR A 196 6.45 -10.90 7.72
CA TYR A 196 6.55 -12.10 8.54
C TYR A 196 5.62 -12.03 9.76
N ASN A 197 4.70 -12.97 9.85
CA ASN A 197 3.76 -13.10 10.95
C ASN A 197 4.33 -14.06 12.01
N LYS A 198 4.73 -13.52 13.16
CA LYS A 198 5.32 -14.31 14.26
C LYS A 198 4.36 -15.36 14.84
N LYS A 199 3.04 -15.12 14.80
CA LYS A 199 2.03 -16.05 15.37
C LYS A 199 1.83 -17.27 14.48
N THR A 200 1.73 -17.08 13.18
CA THR A 200 1.54 -18.15 12.18
C THR A 200 2.86 -18.73 11.71
N LYS A 201 4.00 -18.10 12.04
CA LYS A 201 5.34 -18.42 11.54
C LYS A 201 5.38 -18.48 10.00
N SER A 202 4.59 -17.64 9.34
CA SER A 202 4.50 -17.56 7.87
C SER A 202 4.69 -16.14 7.40
N THR A 203 5.09 -15.98 6.13
CA THR A 203 5.12 -14.68 5.47
C THR A 203 3.79 -14.49 4.74
N ASP A 204 3.10 -13.40 5.05
CA ASP A 204 1.82 -13.04 4.48
C ASP A 204 1.98 -11.77 3.63
N LEU A 205 1.26 -11.69 2.51
CA LEU A 205 1.24 -10.51 1.66
C LEU A 205 0.20 -9.53 2.18
N VAL A 206 0.65 -8.39 2.72
CA VAL A 206 -0.19 -7.39 3.40
C VAL A 206 -0.17 -6.09 2.63
N GLY A 207 -1.34 -5.52 2.39
CA GLY A 207 -1.50 -4.19 1.77
C GLY A 207 -1.00 -3.08 2.71
N THR A 208 -0.08 -2.24 2.23
CA THR A 208 0.57 -1.18 3.03
C THR A 208 0.28 0.24 2.53
N MET A 209 -0.17 0.40 1.29
CA MET A 209 -0.50 1.68 0.67
C MET A 209 -1.71 1.55 -0.26
N GLY A 210 -2.40 2.65 -0.52
CA GLY A 210 -3.43 2.78 -1.55
C GLY A 210 -4.62 1.83 -1.39
N ILE A 211 -5.18 1.39 -2.50
CA ILE A 211 -6.27 0.40 -2.58
C ILE A 211 -5.85 -0.93 -1.95
N GLU A 212 -4.60 -1.36 -2.16
CA GLU A 212 -4.06 -2.58 -1.55
C GLU A 212 -4.21 -2.56 -0.01
N ALA A 213 -3.95 -1.41 0.65
CA ALA A 213 -4.11 -1.26 2.09
C ALA A 213 -5.58 -1.08 2.51
N TYR A 214 -6.32 -0.22 1.81
CA TYR A 214 -7.69 0.10 2.20
C TYR A 214 -8.63 -1.12 2.10
N TYR A 215 -8.40 -1.94 1.09
CA TYR A 215 -9.19 -3.16 0.82
C TYR A 215 -8.47 -4.46 1.18
N ASP A 216 -7.43 -4.40 2.00
CA ASP A 216 -6.64 -5.58 2.38
C ASP A 216 -7.50 -6.74 2.92
N LYS A 217 -8.51 -6.43 3.73
CA LYS A 217 -9.46 -7.43 4.29
C LYS A 217 -10.25 -8.21 3.24
N TYR A 218 -10.45 -7.64 2.03
CA TYR A 218 -11.08 -8.32 0.91
C TYR A 218 -10.05 -9.07 0.07
N LEU A 219 -8.92 -8.40 -0.23
CA LEU A 219 -7.88 -8.93 -1.09
C LEU A 219 -7.11 -10.10 -0.46
N ALA A 220 -6.82 -10.07 0.84
CA ALA A 220 -5.91 -11.04 1.47
C ALA A 220 -6.44 -12.49 1.52
N GLY A 221 -7.77 -12.68 1.49
CA GLY A 221 -8.35 -14.00 1.70
C GLY A 221 -8.18 -14.54 3.13
N LYS A 222 -8.28 -15.85 3.29
CA LYS A 222 -8.07 -16.54 4.57
C LYS A 222 -7.36 -17.87 4.33
N ASP A 223 -6.19 -18.06 4.91
CA ASP A 223 -5.44 -19.30 4.82
C ASP A 223 -6.26 -20.49 5.34
N GLY A 224 -6.10 -21.61 4.68
CA GLY A 224 -6.52 -22.92 5.13
C GLY A 224 -5.42 -23.62 5.94
N PHE A 225 -5.70 -24.81 6.39
CA PHE A 225 -4.70 -25.68 7.01
C PHE A 225 -5.00 -27.16 6.74
N LYS A 226 -3.95 -27.94 6.69
CA LYS A 226 -4.01 -29.39 6.68
C LYS A 226 -3.14 -29.90 7.84
N GLU A 227 -3.77 -30.54 8.81
CA GLU A 227 -3.11 -31.24 9.90
C GLU A 227 -3.11 -32.73 9.57
N SER A 228 -1.94 -33.35 9.54
CA SER A 228 -1.78 -34.77 9.29
C SER A 228 -0.95 -35.40 10.39
N SER A 229 -1.36 -36.57 10.86
CA SER A 229 -0.50 -37.40 11.75
C SER A 229 0.47 -38.16 10.85
N VAL A 230 1.78 -38.02 11.14
CA VAL A 230 2.87 -38.65 10.40
C VAL A 230 3.77 -39.45 11.33
N ASP A 231 4.51 -40.44 10.80
CA ASP A 231 5.56 -41.12 11.53
C ASP A 231 6.90 -40.35 11.55
N ALA A 232 7.93 -40.93 12.17
CA ALA A 232 9.26 -40.32 12.21
C ALA A 232 9.94 -40.15 10.83
N SER A 233 9.44 -40.84 9.81
CA SER A 233 9.88 -40.74 8.43
C SER A 233 8.95 -39.85 7.54
N GLU A 234 8.04 -39.10 8.21
CA GLU A 234 7.05 -38.22 7.57
C GLU A 234 5.94 -38.93 6.74
N TYR A 235 5.78 -40.27 6.87
CA TYR A 235 4.67 -40.99 6.27
C TYR A 235 3.38 -40.81 7.04
N GLN A 236 2.27 -40.61 6.34
CA GLN A 236 0.94 -40.42 6.95
C GLN A 236 0.49 -41.71 7.70
N LEU A 237 0.12 -41.57 8.97
CA LEU A 237 -0.39 -42.68 9.77
C LEU A 237 -1.82 -43.04 9.37
N PRO A 238 -2.15 -44.31 9.11
CA PRO A 238 -3.46 -44.76 8.63
C PRO A 238 -4.66 -44.35 9.50
N ASN A 239 -4.45 -44.28 10.81
CA ASN A 239 -5.47 -43.98 11.84
C ASN A 239 -5.23 -42.63 12.53
N GLY A 240 -4.42 -41.75 11.94
CA GLY A 240 -4.12 -40.42 12.49
C GLY A 240 -5.27 -39.42 12.34
N THR A 241 -5.38 -38.48 13.28
CA THR A 241 -6.32 -37.36 13.19
C THR A 241 -5.90 -36.46 12.03
N ASN A 242 -6.78 -36.32 11.02
CA ASN A 242 -6.60 -35.40 9.90
C ASN A 242 -7.62 -34.27 10.02
N ALA A 243 -7.16 -33.04 10.25
CA ALA A 243 -8.00 -31.86 10.18
C ALA A 243 -7.67 -31.09 8.89
N TYR A 244 -8.70 -30.68 8.16
CA TYR A 244 -8.55 -29.96 6.90
C TYR A 244 -9.51 -28.79 6.86
N ARG A 245 -8.99 -27.63 6.50
CA ARG A 245 -9.78 -26.46 6.13
C ARG A 245 -9.21 -25.88 4.85
N ALA A 246 -10.01 -25.81 3.79
CA ALA A 246 -9.60 -25.20 2.54
C ALA A 246 -9.27 -23.71 2.72
N ALA A 247 -8.28 -23.21 1.99
CA ALA A 247 -8.05 -21.78 1.88
C ALA A 247 -9.24 -21.11 1.21
N LYS A 248 -9.57 -19.90 1.65
CA LYS A 248 -10.54 -19.02 1.00
C LYS A 248 -9.77 -17.88 0.34
N ASN A 249 -9.69 -17.89 -0.98
CA ASN A 249 -9.01 -16.86 -1.75
C ASN A 249 -9.63 -15.48 -1.53
N GLY A 250 -8.85 -14.43 -1.75
CA GLY A 250 -9.28 -13.06 -1.68
C GLY A 250 -10.26 -12.68 -2.78
N ASP A 251 -11.02 -11.63 -2.52
CA ASP A 251 -11.99 -11.09 -3.46
C ASP A 251 -11.30 -10.12 -4.43
N ASP A 252 -11.75 -10.11 -5.68
CA ASP A 252 -11.23 -9.23 -6.72
C ASP A 252 -11.84 -7.83 -6.65
N ILE A 253 -11.04 -6.82 -6.97
CA ILE A 253 -11.47 -5.41 -6.95
C ILE A 253 -11.41 -4.83 -8.36
N TYR A 254 -12.53 -4.28 -8.81
CA TYR A 254 -12.62 -3.55 -10.06
C TYR A 254 -12.59 -2.06 -9.77
N LEU A 255 -11.57 -1.36 -10.28
CA LEU A 255 -11.42 0.07 -10.16
C LEU A 255 -12.27 0.82 -11.20
N THR A 256 -12.44 2.12 -11.00
CA THR A 256 -13.03 3.02 -12.00
C THR A 256 -12.00 3.53 -13.00
N LEU A 257 -10.70 3.30 -12.75
CA LEU A 257 -9.60 3.71 -13.61
C LEU A 257 -9.70 3.07 -15.00
N ASP A 258 -9.39 3.85 -16.01
CA ASP A 258 -9.24 3.41 -17.40
C ASP A 258 -7.74 3.30 -17.72
N SER A 259 -7.28 2.11 -18.03
CA SER A 259 -5.85 1.83 -18.21
C SER A 259 -5.23 2.61 -19.37
N GLN A 260 -5.97 2.86 -20.44
CA GLN A 260 -5.46 3.62 -21.59
C GLN A 260 -5.27 5.09 -21.21
N LEU A 261 -6.27 5.67 -20.56
CA LEU A 261 -6.23 7.06 -20.11
C LEU A 261 -5.17 7.26 -19.03
N GLN A 262 -5.05 6.31 -18.09
CA GLN A 262 -4.03 6.34 -17.04
C GLN A 262 -2.61 6.31 -17.62
N ASN A 263 -2.33 5.40 -18.55
CA ASN A 263 -1.03 5.31 -19.22
C ASN A 263 -0.70 6.60 -19.99
N TYR A 264 -1.68 7.17 -20.66
CA TYR A 264 -1.51 8.47 -21.35
C TYR A 264 -1.13 9.57 -20.35
N MET A 265 -1.84 9.64 -19.21
CA MET A 265 -1.57 10.60 -18.14
C MET A 265 -0.18 10.42 -17.55
N GLU A 266 0.26 9.17 -17.26
CA GLU A 266 1.60 8.88 -16.72
C GLU A 266 2.69 9.42 -17.66
N ASN A 267 2.56 9.17 -18.97
CA ASN A 267 3.50 9.66 -19.97
C ASN A 267 3.50 11.19 -20.07
N LEU A 268 2.32 11.81 -20.01
CA LEU A 268 2.17 13.26 -20.04
C LEU A 268 2.84 13.90 -18.82
N LEU A 269 2.53 13.42 -17.62
CA LEU A 269 3.10 13.95 -16.38
C LEU A 269 4.62 13.79 -16.33
N THR A 270 5.16 12.67 -16.85
CA THR A 270 6.61 12.47 -16.95
C THR A 270 7.25 13.53 -17.85
N ARG A 271 6.64 13.82 -19.01
CA ARG A 271 7.12 14.89 -19.91
C ARG A 271 7.06 16.28 -19.27
N VAL A 272 5.96 16.58 -18.59
CA VAL A 272 5.79 17.86 -17.86
C VAL A 272 6.81 17.98 -16.74
N GLN A 273 6.99 16.92 -15.94
CA GLN A 273 7.97 16.89 -14.85
C GLN A 273 9.40 17.10 -15.36
N ASN A 274 9.77 16.42 -16.44
CA ASN A 274 11.10 16.57 -17.04
C ASN A 274 11.35 17.98 -17.58
N LYS A 275 10.30 18.64 -18.09
CA LYS A 275 10.40 20.00 -18.63
C LYS A 275 10.46 21.08 -17.55
N TYR A 276 9.63 20.97 -16.52
CA TYR A 276 9.42 22.05 -15.55
C TYR A 276 10.06 21.79 -14.18
N GLN A 277 10.51 20.56 -13.89
CA GLN A 277 11.15 20.16 -12.64
C GLN A 277 10.35 20.58 -11.39
N SER A 278 9.02 20.40 -11.44
CA SER A 278 8.11 20.79 -10.37
C SER A 278 8.40 20.01 -9.09
N LYS A 279 8.30 20.66 -7.92
CA LYS A 279 8.43 19.98 -6.62
C LYS A 279 7.32 18.96 -6.40
N ALA A 280 6.10 19.29 -6.83
CA ALA A 280 4.93 18.45 -6.80
C ALA A 280 4.07 18.69 -8.04
N LEU A 281 3.53 17.63 -8.61
CA LEU A 281 2.64 17.69 -9.76
C LEU A 281 1.56 16.63 -9.57
N THR A 282 0.29 17.00 -9.69
CA THR A 282 -0.85 16.08 -9.60
C THR A 282 -1.79 16.30 -10.78
N ALA A 283 -2.44 15.24 -11.23
CA ALA A 283 -3.50 15.32 -12.22
C ALA A 283 -4.59 14.27 -11.93
N VAL A 284 -5.85 14.67 -12.17
CA VAL A 284 -7.02 13.79 -12.01
C VAL A 284 -7.96 14.01 -13.20
N VAL A 285 -8.49 12.92 -13.73
CA VAL A 285 -9.61 12.90 -14.67
C VAL A 285 -10.78 12.17 -14.01
N GLU A 286 -11.91 12.88 -13.88
CA GLU A 286 -13.12 12.36 -13.24
C GLU A 286 -14.34 12.60 -14.13
N ASP A 287 -15.21 11.62 -14.22
CA ASP A 287 -16.58 11.84 -14.70
C ASP A 287 -17.39 12.50 -13.59
N LEU A 288 -17.50 13.81 -13.65
CA LEU A 288 -18.21 14.61 -12.63
C LEU A 288 -19.68 14.23 -12.44
N ARG A 289 -20.32 13.55 -13.40
CA ARG A 289 -21.72 13.09 -13.28
C ARG A 289 -21.84 11.94 -12.29
N THR A 290 -20.81 11.11 -12.21
CA THR A 290 -20.82 9.88 -11.41
C THR A 290 -19.85 9.91 -10.24
N GLY A 291 -18.87 10.82 -10.26
CA GLY A 291 -17.73 10.84 -9.34
C GLY A 291 -16.67 9.79 -9.66
N LYS A 292 -16.81 9.01 -10.76
CA LYS A 292 -15.85 7.97 -11.11
C LYS A 292 -14.53 8.60 -11.57
N VAL A 293 -13.46 8.30 -10.84
CA VAL A 293 -12.10 8.68 -11.21
C VAL A 293 -11.63 7.76 -12.33
N LEU A 294 -11.33 8.34 -13.49
CA LEU A 294 -10.91 7.59 -14.68
C LEU A 294 -9.40 7.50 -14.80
N ALA A 295 -8.67 8.49 -14.30
CA ALA A 295 -7.23 8.49 -14.17
C ALA A 295 -6.80 9.44 -13.05
N ALA A 296 -5.75 9.09 -12.32
CA ALA A 296 -5.16 9.95 -11.29
C ALA A 296 -3.68 9.60 -11.09
N SER A 297 -2.83 10.62 -11.09
CA SER A 297 -1.39 10.42 -10.92
C SER A 297 -0.73 11.64 -10.30
N GLN A 298 0.50 11.42 -9.81
CA GLN A 298 1.34 12.47 -9.23
C GLN A 298 2.81 12.34 -9.66
N ARG A 299 3.57 13.44 -9.45
CA ARG A 299 5.04 13.42 -9.44
C ARG A 299 5.52 14.17 -8.18
N PRO A 300 6.57 13.70 -7.48
CA PRO A 300 7.28 12.44 -7.76
C PRO A 300 6.39 11.19 -7.56
N THR A 301 6.80 10.09 -8.16
CA THR A 301 6.11 8.79 -8.08
C THR A 301 7.12 7.65 -8.03
N PHE A 302 6.65 6.43 -7.87
CA PHE A 302 7.49 5.23 -7.81
C PHE A 302 6.96 4.13 -8.74
N ASP A 303 7.83 3.22 -9.11
CA ASP A 303 7.47 1.98 -9.79
C ASP A 303 7.03 0.95 -8.74
N SER A 304 5.78 0.48 -8.81
CA SER A 304 5.21 -0.44 -7.83
C SER A 304 5.87 -1.82 -7.86
N GLN A 305 6.35 -2.28 -9.03
CA GLN A 305 7.00 -3.58 -9.18
C GLN A 305 8.42 -3.57 -8.62
N THR A 306 9.22 -2.57 -9.00
CA THR A 306 10.64 -2.49 -8.62
C THR A 306 10.88 -1.71 -7.33
N LYS A 307 9.88 -0.95 -6.86
CA LYS A 307 9.93 0.00 -5.73
C LYS A 307 10.91 1.16 -5.95
N LYS A 308 11.42 1.32 -7.18
CA LYS A 308 12.30 2.45 -7.52
C LYS A 308 11.56 3.77 -7.34
N GLY A 309 12.13 4.69 -6.58
CA GLY A 309 11.53 5.99 -6.26
C GLY A 309 10.67 6.02 -5.00
N LEU A 310 10.33 4.89 -4.37
CA LEU A 310 9.40 4.82 -3.24
C LEU A 310 9.84 5.68 -2.04
N THR A 311 11.10 5.66 -1.65
CA THR A 311 11.60 6.41 -0.48
C THR A 311 11.51 7.93 -0.65
N SER A 312 11.62 8.44 -1.88
CA SER A 312 11.52 9.86 -2.20
C SER A 312 10.10 10.33 -2.52
N SER A 313 9.15 9.41 -2.67
CA SER A 313 7.77 9.70 -3.08
C SER A 313 6.72 8.90 -2.30
N TYR A 314 6.99 8.66 -1.02
CA TYR A 314 6.10 7.84 -0.18
C TYR A 314 4.72 8.48 0.04
N THR A 315 4.65 9.82 0.11
CA THR A 315 3.41 10.55 0.39
C THR A 315 2.47 10.57 -0.82
N ASP A 316 1.22 10.20 -0.61
CA ASP A 316 0.15 10.40 -1.59
C ASP A 316 -0.29 11.87 -1.58
N LEU A 317 0.17 12.63 -2.57
CA LEU A 317 -0.12 14.07 -2.70
C LEU A 317 -1.59 14.34 -2.99
N LEU A 318 -2.32 13.39 -3.59
CA LEU A 318 -3.73 13.53 -3.88
C LEU A 318 -4.60 13.47 -2.63
N THR A 319 -4.17 12.67 -1.65
CA THR A 319 -4.98 12.30 -0.48
C THR A 319 -4.41 12.86 0.84
N GLN A 320 -3.08 12.80 0.99
CA GLN A 320 -2.38 13.10 2.25
C GLN A 320 -1.78 14.51 2.27
N SER A 321 -1.96 15.29 1.21
CA SER A 321 -1.47 16.66 1.11
C SER A 321 -2.62 17.63 0.85
N THR A 322 -2.47 18.86 1.35
CA THR A 322 -3.37 19.97 1.07
C THR A 322 -2.61 21.11 0.44
N PHE A 323 -3.28 21.92 -0.36
CA PHE A 323 -2.73 23.07 -1.04
C PHE A 323 -3.73 24.22 -1.11
N GLU A 324 -3.27 25.42 -1.33
CA GLU A 324 -4.13 26.57 -1.63
C GLU A 324 -4.53 26.53 -3.10
N PRO A 325 -5.84 26.39 -3.40
CA PRO A 325 -6.32 26.20 -4.79
C PRO A 325 -6.19 27.44 -5.66
N GLY A 326 -6.02 28.63 -5.06
CA GLY A 326 -5.96 29.86 -5.82
C GLY A 326 -7.20 30.07 -6.68
N SER A 327 -7.03 30.70 -7.84
CA SER A 327 -8.14 31.15 -8.68
C SER A 327 -9.06 30.06 -9.24
N VAL A 328 -8.71 28.78 -9.18
CA VAL A 328 -9.66 27.69 -9.52
C VAL A 328 -10.79 27.61 -8.50
N PHE A 329 -10.57 28.08 -7.29
CA PHE A 329 -11.59 28.17 -6.24
C PHE A 329 -12.71 29.18 -6.58
N LYS A 330 -12.46 30.14 -7.48
CA LYS A 330 -13.44 31.14 -7.92
C LYS A 330 -14.69 30.51 -8.55
N ILE A 331 -14.62 29.29 -9.05
CA ILE A 331 -15.81 28.54 -9.49
C ILE A 331 -16.82 28.44 -8.36
N LEU A 332 -16.36 28.17 -7.12
CA LEU A 332 -17.21 27.96 -5.97
C LEU A 332 -17.73 29.30 -5.39
N SER A 333 -16.87 30.31 -5.30
CA SER A 333 -17.28 31.64 -4.80
C SER A 333 -18.23 32.34 -5.76
N PHE A 334 -17.99 32.22 -7.06
CA PHE A 334 -18.89 32.74 -8.09
C PHE A 334 -20.25 32.04 -8.06
N ALA A 335 -20.26 30.70 -7.96
CA ALA A 335 -21.49 29.94 -7.79
C ALA A 335 -22.26 30.36 -6.53
N ALA A 336 -21.58 30.61 -5.41
CA ALA A 336 -22.19 31.08 -4.18
C ALA A 336 -22.83 32.46 -4.33
N ALA A 337 -22.12 33.42 -4.95
CA ALA A 337 -22.62 34.79 -5.19
C ALA A 337 -23.87 34.80 -6.05
N ILE A 338 -23.86 34.03 -7.15
CA ILE A 338 -25.04 33.91 -8.04
C ILE A 338 -26.20 33.28 -7.27
N ASN A 339 -25.98 32.15 -6.60
CA ASN A 339 -27.04 31.39 -5.97
C ASN A 339 -27.66 32.11 -4.75
N SER A 340 -26.92 32.99 -4.11
CA SER A 340 -27.40 33.80 -2.98
C SER A 340 -28.03 35.14 -3.42
N GLY A 341 -28.10 35.41 -4.72
CA GLY A 341 -28.74 36.65 -5.27
C GLY A 341 -27.87 37.90 -5.18
N HIS A 342 -26.57 37.78 -4.94
CA HIS A 342 -25.65 38.92 -4.81
C HIS A 342 -24.82 39.19 -6.05
N TYR A 343 -25.23 38.64 -7.19
CA TYR A 343 -24.59 38.86 -8.49
C TYR A 343 -25.49 39.60 -9.47
N ASN A 344 -25.11 40.83 -9.78
CA ASN A 344 -25.69 41.56 -10.90
C ASN A 344 -24.64 41.65 -12.04
N PRO A 345 -24.83 40.97 -13.17
CA PRO A 345 -23.83 40.90 -14.23
C PRO A 345 -23.41 42.25 -14.80
N ASN A 346 -24.35 43.21 -14.87
CA ASN A 346 -24.15 44.54 -15.48
C ASN A 346 -23.63 45.60 -14.51
N GLU A 347 -23.50 45.26 -13.24
CA GLU A 347 -22.96 46.18 -12.24
C GLU A 347 -21.49 46.46 -12.52
N LEU A 348 -21.11 47.74 -12.55
CA LEU A 348 -19.73 48.17 -12.79
C LEU A 348 -18.93 48.15 -11.49
N TYR A 349 -17.70 47.69 -11.57
CA TYR A 349 -16.73 47.79 -10.48
C TYR A 349 -15.37 48.29 -11.01
N LYS A 350 -14.63 49.01 -10.18
CA LYS A 350 -13.27 49.44 -10.48
C LYS A 350 -12.32 48.28 -10.26
N SER A 351 -11.67 47.81 -11.33
CA SER A 351 -10.71 46.73 -11.30
C SER A 351 -9.30 47.22 -10.89
N GLY A 352 -8.37 46.30 -10.68
CA GLY A 352 -6.96 46.54 -10.38
C GLY A 352 -6.60 46.40 -8.91
N SER A 353 -7.31 47.13 -8.03
CA SER A 353 -7.03 47.03 -6.58
C SER A 353 -8.26 47.27 -5.72
N LEU A 354 -8.29 46.67 -4.54
CA LEU A 354 -9.34 46.81 -3.51
C LEU A 354 -8.68 46.83 -2.13
N THR A 355 -8.91 47.88 -1.36
CA THR A 355 -8.42 47.94 0.03
C THR A 355 -9.44 47.29 0.97
N VAL A 356 -9.00 46.30 1.75
CA VAL A 356 -9.79 45.59 2.74
C VAL A 356 -9.04 45.60 4.07
N ASN A 357 -9.63 46.24 5.09
CA ASN A 357 -9.07 46.29 6.43
C ASN A 357 -7.58 46.75 6.49
N GLY A 358 -7.22 47.77 5.70
CA GLY A 358 -5.88 48.34 5.62
C GLY A 358 -4.90 47.60 4.70
N SER A 359 -5.28 46.46 4.17
CA SER A 359 -4.47 45.68 3.19
C SER A 359 -5.05 45.80 1.79
N THR A 360 -4.21 45.79 0.78
CA THR A 360 -4.65 45.93 -0.63
C THR A 360 -4.58 44.57 -1.33
N ILE A 361 -5.72 44.15 -1.85
CA ILE A 361 -5.87 43.03 -2.79
C ILE A 361 -5.66 43.56 -4.20
N HIS A 362 -4.86 42.87 -4.99
CA HIS A 362 -4.61 43.23 -6.41
C HIS A 362 -5.13 42.16 -7.35
N ASP A 363 -5.62 42.61 -8.51
CA ASP A 363 -5.76 41.76 -9.68
C ASP A 363 -4.36 41.41 -10.24
N TRP A 364 -4.26 40.34 -11.03
CA TRP A 364 -2.99 39.99 -11.70
C TRP A 364 -2.55 41.11 -12.69
N ASN A 365 -3.51 41.85 -13.26
CA ASN A 365 -3.26 43.12 -13.90
C ASN A 365 -3.39 44.25 -12.85
N VAL A 366 -2.28 44.61 -12.23
CA VAL A 366 -2.25 45.57 -11.10
C VAL A 366 -2.76 46.98 -11.46
N THR A 367 -2.66 47.38 -12.75
CA THR A 367 -3.21 48.66 -13.22
C THR A 367 -4.72 48.59 -13.45
N GLY A 368 -5.27 47.39 -13.49
CA GLY A 368 -6.70 47.14 -13.76
C GLY A 368 -7.08 47.28 -15.22
N TRP A 369 -8.38 47.13 -15.45
CA TRP A 369 -9.03 47.31 -16.78
C TRP A 369 -10.02 48.50 -16.75
N GLY A 370 -9.85 49.39 -15.77
CA GLY A 370 -10.79 50.48 -15.53
C GLY A 370 -12.07 50.02 -14.82
N SER A 371 -13.16 50.70 -15.06
CA SER A 371 -14.49 50.29 -14.59
C SER A 371 -15.10 49.32 -15.59
N ILE A 372 -15.28 48.05 -15.15
CA ILE A 372 -15.79 46.96 -15.99
C ILE A 372 -16.99 46.30 -15.32
N PRO A 373 -17.87 45.64 -16.08
CA PRO A 373 -19.02 44.94 -15.50
C PRO A 373 -18.62 43.65 -14.81
N LEU A 374 -19.36 43.24 -13.76
CA LEU A 374 -19.09 42.05 -12.96
C LEU A 374 -19.09 40.75 -13.77
N TYR A 375 -19.80 40.68 -14.92
CA TYR A 375 -19.74 39.49 -15.77
C TYR A 375 -18.33 39.23 -16.33
N GLU A 376 -17.48 40.26 -16.47
CA GLU A 376 -16.08 40.10 -16.89
C GLU A 376 -15.14 39.65 -15.76
N ALA A 377 -15.55 39.80 -14.50
CA ALA A 377 -14.68 39.47 -13.35
C ALA A 377 -14.19 38.02 -13.35
N PHE A 378 -15.09 37.09 -13.60
CA PHE A 378 -14.74 35.64 -13.58
C PHE A 378 -13.87 35.24 -14.79
N PRO A 379 -14.19 35.58 -16.07
CA PRO A 379 -13.34 35.27 -17.23
C PRO A 379 -11.94 35.90 -17.14
N ARG A 380 -11.82 37.12 -16.64
CA ARG A 380 -10.54 37.81 -16.39
C ARG A 380 -9.80 37.30 -15.16
N SER A 381 -10.42 36.41 -14.43
CA SER A 381 -9.86 35.92 -13.15
C SER A 381 -9.57 37.03 -12.13
N SER A 382 -10.44 38.07 -12.06
CA SER A 382 -10.27 39.20 -11.16
C SER A 382 -10.39 38.77 -9.69
N ASN A 383 -9.36 39.07 -8.88
CA ASN A 383 -9.41 38.91 -7.42
C ASN A 383 -10.32 39.98 -6.81
N VAL A 384 -10.22 41.19 -7.31
CA VAL A 384 -11.02 42.35 -6.87
C VAL A 384 -12.51 42.08 -7.07
N GLY A 385 -12.90 41.62 -8.25
CA GLY A 385 -14.32 41.34 -8.55
C GLY A 385 -14.89 40.25 -7.66
N LEU A 386 -14.14 39.15 -7.38
CA LEU A 386 -14.61 38.09 -6.51
C LEU A 386 -14.60 38.49 -5.02
N SER A 387 -13.69 39.33 -4.58
CA SER A 387 -13.69 39.90 -3.23
C SER A 387 -14.89 40.86 -3.03
N ILE A 388 -15.27 41.64 -4.03
CA ILE A 388 -16.48 42.48 -3.99
C ILE A 388 -17.73 41.58 -3.86
N LEU A 389 -17.81 40.50 -4.64
CA LEU A 389 -18.92 39.55 -4.52
C LEU A 389 -18.98 38.87 -3.13
N GLU A 390 -17.83 38.54 -2.55
CA GLU A 390 -17.77 38.01 -1.18
C GLU A 390 -18.28 39.03 -0.16
N GLN A 391 -17.83 40.29 -0.24
CA GLN A 391 -18.29 41.34 0.67
C GLN A 391 -19.82 41.60 0.54
N LYS A 392 -20.37 41.50 -0.69
CA LYS A 392 -21.82 41.59 -0.91
C LYS A 392 -22.58 40.43 -0.30
N MET A 393 -22.08 39.20 -0.39
CA MET A 393 -22.67 38.04 0.28
C MET A 393 -22.61 38.17 1.81
N GLY A 394 -21.55 38.77 2.28
CA GLY A 394 -21.23 38.85 3.71
C GLY A 394 -20.69 37.51 4.28
N ALA A 395 -19.94 37.64 5.35
CA ALA A 395 -19.20 36.53 5.99
C ALA A 395 -20.07 35.33 6.34
N THR A 396 -21.25 35.53 6.87
CA THR A 396 -22.18 34.45 7.29
C THR A 396 -22.63 33.62 6.09
N THR A 397 -23.06 34.28 5.00
CA THR A 397 -23.51 33.62 3.77
C THR A 397 -22.36 32.86 3.16
N TRP A 398 -21.20 33.51 2.99
CA TRP A 398 -20.02 32.89 2.40
C TRP A 398 -19.55 31.67 3.21
N ARG A 399 -19.45 31.80 4.53
CA ARG A 399 -19.11 30.68 5.43
C ARG A 399 -20.09 29.50 5.30
N SER A 400 -21.37 29.79 5.15
CA SER A 400 -22.38 28.75 4.92
C SER A 400 -22.11 27.96 3.63
N TYR A 401 -21.74 28.65 2.53
CA TYR A 401 -21.38 27.97 1.27
C TYR A 401 -20.09 27.16 1.37
N LEU A 402 -19.05 27.68 2.03
CA LEU A 402 -17.81 26.92 2.29
C LEU A 402 -18.12 25.61 3.03
N ASN A 403 -19.00 25.65 4.02
CA ASN A 403 -19.44 24.45 4.72
C ASN A 403 -20.27 23.49 3.84
N LYS A 404 -21.15 24.03 2.98
CA LYS A 404 -21.95 23.24 2.03
C LYS A 404 -21.07 22.56 0.99
N PHE A 405 -20.01 23.20 0.49
CA PHE A 405 -19.03 22.63 -0.41
C PHE A 405 -18.12 21.58 0.27
N GLY A 406 -18.15 21.49 1.58
CA GLY A 406 -17.41 20.47 2.33
C GLY A 406 -15.91 20.73 2.45
N ILE A 407 -15.46 21.99 2.33
CA ILE A 407 -14.04 22.37 2.27
C ILE A 407 -13.24 21.91 3.50
N THR A 408 -13.85 21.86 4.67
CA THR A 408 -13.19 21.41 5.92
C THR A 408 -13.50 19.95 6.27
N LYS A 409 -14.15 19.20 5.38
CA LYS A 409 -14.57 17.81 5.63
C LYS A 409 -13.83 16.87 4.70
N LYS A 410 -13.45 15.70 5.20
CA LYS A 410 -12.96 14.60 4.37
C LYS A 410 -14.07 14.15 3.41
N THR A 411 -13.70 13.80 2.19
CA THR A 411 -14.65 13.26 1.20
C THR A 411 -15.00 11.81 1.50
N GLY A 412 -14.13 11.11 2.25
CA GLY A 412 -14.20 9.69 2.50
C GLY A 412 -13.83 8.87 1.27
N ILE A 413 -12.95 9.40 0.41
CA ILE A 413 -12.32 8.61 -0.67
C ILE A 413 -11.75 7.33 -0.09
N THR A 414 -11.82 6.23 -0.83
CA THR A 414 -11.40 4.91 -0.36
C THR A 414 -9.88 4.71 -0.44
N LEU A 415 -9.15 5.66 0.15
CA LEU A 415 -7.69 5.67 0.29
C LEU A 415 -7.31 6.00 1.75
N PRO A 416 -6.20 5.47 2.26
CA PRO A 416 -5.77 5.75 3.61
C PRO A 416 -5.21 7.17 3.78
N GLY A 417 -5.42 7.77 4.94
CA GLY A 417 -4.72 8.98 5.35
C GLY A 417 -5.28 10.30 4.79
N GLU A 418 -6.53 10.34 4.28
CA GLU A 418 -7.12 11.57 3.74
C GLU A 418 -7.02 12.73 4.75
N GLN A 419 -6.45 13.85 4.29
CA GLN A 419 -6.37 15.09 5.05
C GLN A 419 -7.61 15.95 4.80
N ALA A 420 -8.14 16.57 5.85
CA ALA A 420 -9.21 17.57 5.71
C ALA A 420 -8.62 18.93 5.39
N GLY A 421 -9.38 19.74 4.65
CA GLY A 421 -9.01 21.12 4.38
C GLY A 421 -9.16 22.04 5.59
N MET A 422 -8.60 23.25 5.46
CA MET A 422 -8.64 24.28 6.50
C MET A 422 -8.96 25.64 5.87
N ILE A 423 -9.58 26.53 6.63
CA ILE A 423 -9.96 27.87 6.16
C ILE A 423 -9.57 28.90 7.22
N ALA A 424 -8.74 29.86 6.85
CA ALA A 424 -8.54 31.09 7.60
C ALA A 424 -9.76 32.00 7.40
N PHE A 425 -10.40 32.47 8.48
CA PHE A 425 -11.67 33.22 8.37
C PHE A 425 -11.88 34.20 9.54
N LYS A 426 -10.81 34.69 10.15
CA LYS A 426 -10.90 35.51 11.37
C LYS A 426 -11.14 36.99 11.07
N SER A 427 -10.48 37.53 10.06
CA SER A 427 -10.55 38.94 9.67
C SER A 427 -11.34 39.13 8.36
N LYS A 428 -11.77 40.38 8.09
CA LYS A 428 -12.37 40.72 6.78
C LYS A 428 -11.43 40.45 5.62
N LEU A 429 -10.11 40.61 5.84
CA LEU A 429 -9.12 40.27 4.83
C LEU A 429 -9.09 38.77 4.56
N ASP A 430 -9.06 37.95 5.64
CA ASP A 430 -9.11 36.49 5.49
C ASP A 430 -10.35 36.04 4.69
N GLN A 431 -11.52 36.66 5.00
CA GLN A 431 -12.78 36.37 4.31
C GLN A 431 -12.67 36.69 2.83
N ALA A 432 -12.19 37.89 2.49
CA ALA A 432 -12.04 38.34 1.10
C ALA A 432 -11.07 37.45 0.31
N VAL A 433 -9.89 37.08 0.86
CA VAL A 433 -8.90 36.26 0.15
C VAL A 433 -9.37 34.83 -0.08
N THR A 434 -10.23 34.29 0.81
CA THR A 434 -10.82 32.96 0.59
C THR A 434 -11.69 32.89 -0.66
N SER A 435 -12.26 34.03 -1.12
CA SER A 435 -13.08 34.07 -2.34
C SER A 435 -12.33 33.73 -3.62
N PHE A 436 -11.00 33.88 -3.61
CA PHE A 436 -10.15 33.51 -4.74
C PHE A 436 -9.11 32.41 -4.39
N GLY A 437 -9.37 31.67 -3.30
CA GLY A 437 -8.67 30.44 -2.96
C GLY A 437 -7.33 30.63 -2.26
N GLN A 438 -7.09 31.76 -1.61
CA GLN A 438 -6.00 31.97 -0.65
C GLN A 438 -6.55 31.91 0.78
N GLY A 439 -5.73 31.48 1.73
CA GLY A 439 -6.21 31.23 3.11
C GLY A 439 -7.17 30.03 3.20
N VAL A 440 -7.27 29.22 2.14
CA VAL A 440 -8.04 27.98 2.06
C VAL A 440 -7.09 26.85 1.65
N ASN A 441 -6.97 25.85 2.47
CA ASN A 441 -6.25 24.62 2.12
C ASN A 441 -7.24 23.50 1.82
N VAL A 442 -7.05 22.77 0.73
CA VAL A 442 -7.89 21.66 0.29
C VAL A 442 -7.04 20.52 -0.24
N ASN A 443 -7.54 19.30 -0.17
CA ASN A 443 -6.98 18.21 -0.95
C ASN A 443 -7.62 18.14 -2.35
N VAL A 444 -7.05 17.37 -3.25
CA VAL A 444 -7.54 17.23 -4.62
C VAL A 444 -8.97 16.69 -4.67
N TRP A 445 -9.29 15.70 -3.83
CA TRP A 445 -10.60 15.06 -3.82
C TRP A 445 -11.72 15.99 -3.35
N GLN A 446 -11.43 16.92 -2.42
CA GLN A 446 -12.39 17.95 -2.00
C GLN A 446 -12.75 18.89 -3.16
N MET A 447 -11.76 19.27 -3.97
CA MET A 447 -12.00 20.09 -5.16
C MET A 447 -12.83 19.33 -6.21
N MET A 448 -12.49 18.06 -6.50
CA MET A 448 -13.24 17.23 -7.44
C MET A 448 -14.70 17.04 -6.99
N GLN A 449 -14.90 16.73 -5.70
CA GLN A 449 -16.24 16.63 -5.12
C GLN A 449 -17.04 17.95 -5.26
N ALA A 450 -16.42 19.08 -4.94
CA ALA A 450 -17.09 20.38 -5.07
C ALA A 450 -17.42 20.72 -6.53
N TYR A 451 -16.53 20.42 -7.47
CA TYR A 451 -16.76 20.66 -8.90
C TYR A 451 -17.84 19.76 -9.50
N SER A 452 -18.16 18.64 -8.88
CA SER A 452 -19.23 17.76 -9.36
C SER A 452 -20.60 18.44 -9.43
N ILE A 453 -20.80 19.59 -8.74
CA ILE A 453 -22.00 20.42 -8.87
C ILE A 453 -22.26 20.83 -10.32
N LEU A 454 -21.19 21.04 -11.12
CA LEU A 454 -21.26 21.52 -12.50
C LEU A 454 -21.95 20.51 -13.43
N ALA A 455 -21.80 19.22 -13.18
CA ALA A 455 -22.39 18.16 -13.97
C ALA A 455 -23.70 17.59 -13.39
N ASN A 456 -24.04 17.94 -12.13
CA ASN A 456 -25.16 17.35 -11.39
C ASN A 456 -26.19 18.40 -10.96
N LYS A 457 -26.40 19.45 -11.77
CA LYS A 457 -27.42 20.47 -11.50
C LYS A 457 -27.33 21.09 -10.11
N GLY A 458 -26.10 21.24 -9.60
CA GLY A 458 -25.80 21.79 -8.27
C GLY A 458 -25.76 20.81 -7.11
N GLN A 459 -25.91 19.50 -7.36
CA GLN A 459 -25.73 18.44 -6.38
C GLN A 459 -24.29 17.94 -6.42
N MET A 460 -23.64 17.80 -5.27
CA MET A 460 -22.32 17.13 -5.19
C MET A 460 -22.47 15.61 -5.21
N VAL A 461 -21.48 14.94 -5.80
CA VAL A 461 -21.29 13.48 -5.73
C VAL A 461 -19.91 13.18 -5.17
N LYS A 462 -19.79 12.04 -4.49
CA LYS A 462 -18.55 11.59 -3.89
C LYS A 462 -17.59 11.05 -4.96
N PRO A 463 -16.30 11.41 -4.95
CA PRO A 463 -15.29 10.77 -5.79
C PRO A 463 -15.20 9.27 -5.50
N GLN A 464 -15.10 8.46 -6.54
CA GLN A 464 -15.17 6.99 -6.47
C GLN A 464 -14.01 6.37 -7.24
N LEU A 465 -13.25 5.47 -6.58
CA LEU A 465 -12.12 4.72 -7.16
C LEU A 465 -12.45 3.24 -7.42
N VAL A 466 -13.41 2.68 -6.70
CA VAL A 466 -13.80 1.28 -6.82
C VAL A 466 -15.21 1.18 -7.36
N GLU A 467 -15.41 0.35 -8.39
CA GLU A 467 -16.71 0.10 -8.99
C GLU A 467 -17.43 -1.07 -8.33
N LYS A 468 -16.74 -2.19 -8.15
CA LYS A 468 -17.30 -3.41 -7.55
C LYS A 468 -16.25 -4.29 -6.91
N ILE A 469 -16.69 -5.15 -6.00
CA ILE A 469 -15.91 -6.24 -5.41
C ILE A 469 -16.58 -7.55 -5.83
N VAL A 470 -15.79 -8.50 -6.30
CA VAL A 470 -16.25 -9.79 -6.85
C VAL A 470 -15.54 -10.92 -6.11
N SER A 471 -16.30 -11.94 -5.68
CA SER A 471 -15.70 -13.11 -5.05
C SER A 471 -14.93 -13.97 -6.05
N PRO A 472 -14.04 -14.88 -5.60
CA PRO A 472 -13.37 -15.85 -6.47
C PRO A 472 -14.31 -16.73 -7.30
N SER A 473 -15.58 -16.87 -6.87
CA SER A 473 -16.62 -17.59 -7.61
C SER A 473 -17.34 -16.75 -8.66
N GLY A 474 -16.92 -15.49 -8.88
CA GLY A 474 -17.56 -14.58 -9.84
C GLY A 474 -18.80 -13.85 -9.32
N LYS A 475 -19.20 -14.05 -8.05
CA LYS A 475 -20.35 -13.37 -7.45
C LYS A 475 -19.96 -11.94 -7.05
N VAL A 476 -20.74 -10.94 -7.48
CA VAL A 476 -20.59 -9.56 -7.02
C VAL A 476 -20.98 -9.47 -5.54
N ILE A 477 -20.00 -9.13 -4.68
CA ILE A 477 -20.18 -8.96 -3.22
C ILE A 477 -20.69 -7.56 -2.94
N GLN A 478 -20.09 -6.56 -3.61
CA GLN A 478 -20.43 -5.15 -3.45
C GLN A 478 -20.36 -4.44 -4.79
N ASN A 479 -21.37 -3.62 -5.06
CA ASN A 479 -21.42 -2.74 -6.23
C ASN A 479 -21.62 -1.31 -5.72
N TYR A 480 -20.67 -0.42 -6.04
CA TYR A 480 -20.70 0.97 -5.58
C TYR A 480 -21.52 1.82 -6.56
N LYS A 481 -22.63 2.35 -6.06
CA LYS A 481 -23.47 3.29 -6.81
C LYS A 481 -23.00 4.73 -6.58
N VAL A 482 -23.39 5.63 -7.47
CA VAL A 482 -23.18 7.08 -7.33
C VAL A 482 -23.74 7.56 -5.98
N GLN A 483 -22.88 8.18 -5.18
CA GLN A 483 -23.24 8.67 -3.84
C GLN A 483 -23.38 10.19 -3.87
N LYS A 484 -24.60 10.69 -3.66
CA LYS A 484 -24.87 12.12 -3.49
C LYS A 484 -24.36 12.58 -2.13
N VAL A 485 -23.73 13.74 -2.08
CA VAL A 485 -23.19 14.35 -0.86
C VAL A 485 -24.09 15.50 -0.41
N GLY A 486 -24.70 15.36 0.76
CA GLY A 486 -25.57 16.39 1.32
C GLY A 486 -26.79 16.73 0.47
N LYS A 487 -27.33 17.93 0.71
CA LYS A 487 -28.38 18.53 -0.12
C LYS A 487 -27.77 19.26 -1.31
N LYS A 488 -28.60 19.57 -2.31
CA LYS A 488 -28.22 20.42 -3.47
C LYS A 488 -27.65 21.76 -2.96
N VAL A 489 -26.44 22.09 -3.40
CA VAL A 489 -25.68 23.28 -2.90
C VAL A 489 -26.12 24.55 -3.62
N VAL A 490 -26.30 24.46 -4.95
CA VAL A 490 -26.70 25.59 -5.80
C VAL A 490 -27.80 25.16 -6.79
N SER A 491 -28.52 26.11 -7.35
CA SER A 491 -29.56 25.84 -8.35
C SER A 491 -28.98 25.44 -9.72
N GLU A 492 -29.80 24.84 -10.56
CA GLU A 492 -29.42 24.50 -11.94
C GLU A 492 -29.15 25.76 -12.79
N SER A 493 -29.92 26.85 -12.56
CA SER A 493 -29.68 28.14 -13.22
C SER A 493 -28.32 28.72 -12.84
N THR A 494 -27.92 28.63 -11.57
CA THR A 494 -26.58 29.02 -11.10
C THR A 494 -25.51 28.24 -11.85
N VAL A 495 -25.63 26.91 -11.95
CA VAL A 495 -24.68 26.07 -12.68
C VAL A 495 -24.52 26.50 -14.13
N LYS A 496 -25.64 26.78 -14.82
CA LYS A 496 -25.61 27.25 -16.23
C LYS A 496 -24.83 28.58 -16.35
N THR A 497 -25.06 29.54 -15.45
CA THR A 497 -24.33 30.80 -15.43
C THR A 497 -22.84 30.64 -15.17
N VAL A 498 -22.47 29.76 -14.22
CA VAL A 498 -21.06 29.44 -13.93
C VAL A 498 -20.38 28.80 -15.14
N LEU A 499 -21.03 27.81 -15.77
CA LEU A 499 -20.50 27.15 -16.99
C LEU A 499 -20.33 28.13 -18.13
N GLN A 500 -21.26 29.08 -18.30
CA GLN A 500 -21.12 30.15 -19.28
C GLN A 500 -19.87 31.01 -18.99
N GLY A 501 -19.69 31.42 -17.73
CA GLY A 501 -18.47 32.14 -17.29
C GLY A 501 -17.19 31.36 -17.58
N MET A 502 -17.19 30.05 -17.34
CA MET A 502 -16.04 29.16 -17.64
C MET A 502 -15.79 29.01 -19.15
N GLN A 503 -16.84 29.00 -19.98
CA GLN A 503 -16.71 29.02 -21.43
C GLN A 503 -16.17 30.38 -21.93
N ASP A 504 -16.56 31.47 -21.29
CA ASP A 504 -16.08 32.82 -21.62
C ASP A 504 -14.59 33.00 -21.31
N VAL A 505 -14.03 32.25 -20.35
CA VAL A 505 -12.57 32.18 -20.12
C VAL A 505 -11.82 31.74 -21.36
N VAL A 506 -12.41 30.88 -22.21
CA VAL A 506 -11.80 30.36 -23.45
C VAL A 506 -12.21 31.19 -24.66
N ASN A 507 -13.47 31.64 -24.72
CA ASN A 507 -14.06 32.17 -25.95
C ASN A 507 -13.99 33.69 -26.07
N LYS A 508 -13.89 34.41 -24.94
CA LYS A 508 -13.78 35.87 -24.96
C LYS A 508 -12.32 36.31 -25.08
N GLN A 509 -12.07 37.38 -25.84
CA GLN A 509 -10.72 37.89 -26.07
C GLN A 509 -10.00 38.27 -24.76
N TYR A 510 -10.73 38.73 -23.76
CA TYR A 510 -10.22 39.08 -22.44
C TYR A 510 -10.12 37.89 -21.49
N GLY A 511 -10.51 36.67 -21.89
CA GLY A 511 -10.43 35.47 -21.07
C GLY A 511 -8.99 34.99 -20.87
N THR A 512 -8.70 34.44 -19.70
CA THR A 512 -7.36 33.97 -19.31
C THR A 512 -6.98 32.62 -19.90
N GLY A 513 -7.89 31.95 -20.62
CA GLY A 513 -7.71 30.59 -21.13
C GLY A 513 -7.90 30.44 -22.63
N THR A 514 -7.73 31.53 -23.42
CA THR A 514 -7.94 31.51 -24.88
C THR A 514 -7.05 30.52 -25.64
N THR A 515 -5.87 30.22 -25.08
CA THR A 515 -4.91 29.23 -25.63
C THR A 515 -5.41 27.77 -25.51
N TYR A 516 -6.42 27.49 -24.66
CA TYR A 516 -7.01 26.17 -24.51
C TYR A 516 -8.16 25.88 -25.45
N LYS A 517 -8.46 26.80 -26.37
CA LYS A 517 -9.54 26.62 -27.36
C LYS A 517 -9.23 25.44 -28.29
N ILE A 518 -10.16 24.51 -28.40
CA ILE A 518 -10.09 23.38 -29.33
C ILE A 518 -11.24 23.53 -30.34
N ALA A 519 -10.91 23.53 -31.64
CA ALA A 519 -11.91 23.63 -32.69
C ALA A 519 -12.96 22.52 -32.62
N GLY A 520 -14.22 22.85 -32.74
CA GLY A 520 -15.33 21.92 -32.71
C GLY A 520 -15.64 21.31 -31.33
N LYS A 521 -14.97 21.76 -30.25
CA LYS A 521 -15.24 21.30 -28.87
C LYS A 521 -15.73 22.46 -28.00
N SER A 522 -16.75 22.19 -27.17
CA SER A 522 -17.17 23.10 -26.10
C SER A 522 -16.34 22.85 -24.88
N ILE A 523 -15.52 23.80 -24.48
CA ILE A 523 -14.59 23.71 -23.35
C ILE A 523 -14.93 24.81 -22.36
N ALA A 524 -14.99 24.41 -21.08
CA ALA A 524 -15.17 25.33 -19.97
C ALA A 524 -13.96 25.15 -19.03
N VAL A 525 -13.19 26.20 -18.78
CA VAL A 525 -11.96 26.14 -18.00
C VAL A 525 -11.93 27.22 -16.92
N LYS A 526 -11.05 27.01 -15.94
CA LYS A 526 -10.58 28.03 -15.02
C LYS A 526 -9.10 27.83 -14.75
N THR A 527 -8.30 28.87 -15.02
CA THR A 527 -6.88 28.90 -14.67
C THR A 527 -6.70 29.25 -13.20
N GLY A 528 -5.63 28.73 -12.57
CA GLY A 528 -5.29 29.02 -11.19
C GLY A 528 -3.82 29.30 -11.00
N THR A 529 -3.52 30.23 -10.09
CA THR A 529 -2.20 30.51 -9.54
C THR A 529 -2.40 30.93 -8.09
N ALA A 530 -1.66 30.33 -7.19
CA ALA A 530 -1.64 30.69 -5.78
C ALA A 530 -0.23 31.10 -5.35
N GLN A 531 -0.15 32.05 -4.45
CA GLN A 531 1.10 32.48 -3.84
C GLN A 531 1.36 31.65 -2.58
N ILE A 532 2.57 31.12 -2.44
CA ILE A 532 3.01 30.43 -1.23
C ILE A 532 4.12 31.27 -0.60
N ALA A 533 3.94 31.63 0.68
CA ALA A 533 4.99 32.35 1.42
C ALA A 533 6.23 31.46 1.57
N GLY A 534 7.34 31.91 1.01
CA GLY A 534 8.66 31.28 1.17
C GLY A 534 9.55 32.10 2.12
N PRO A 535 10.63 31.52 2.64
CA PRO A 535 11.52 32.23 3.59
C PRO A 535 12.19 33.48 3.00
N ASN A 536 12.38 33.57 1.69
CA ASN A 536 13.04 34.72 1.03
C ASN A 536 12.31 35.24 -0.22
N ALA A 537 11.20 34.64 -0.61
CA ALA A 537 10.44 35.03 -1.80
C ALA A 537 9.06 34.38 -1.83
N VAL A 538 8.17 34.93 -2.66
CA VAL A 538 6.89 34.31 -2.96
C VAL A 538 7.10 33.20 -4.00
N SER A 539 6.70 31.98 -3.66
CA SER A 539 6.57 30.88 -4.62
C SER A 539 5.16 30.83 -5.19
N TYR A 540 5.02 30.25 -6.39
CA TYR A 540 3.71 30.14 -7.05
C TYR A 540 3.35 28.66 -7.28
N THR A 541 2.07 28.33 -7.03
CA THR A 541 1.45 27.09 -7.49
C THR A 541 0.62 27.39 -8.72
N HIS A 542 0.81 26.65 -9.81
CA HIS A 542 0.03 26.74 -11.04
C HIS A 542 -0.99 25.61 -11.09
N LEU A 543 -2.25 25.95 -11.34
CA LEU A 543 -3.39 25.03 -11.31
C LEU A 543 -4.22 25.12 -12.59
#